data_0a158f1b08431dd2e36d785f5fdba722
#
_entry.id   0a158f1b08431dd2e36d785f5fdba722
#
_cell.length_a   1.000
_cell.length_b   1.000
_cell.length_c   1.000
_cell.angle_alpha   90.00
_cell.angle_beta   90.00
_cell.angle_gamma   90.00
#
_symmetry.space_group_name_H-M   'P 1'
#
loop_
_entity.id
_entity.type
_entity.pdbx_description
1 polymer ?
#
loop_
_entity_poly.entity_id
_entity_poly.type
_entity_poly.pdbx_seq_one_letter_code
_entity_poly.pdbx_strand_id
1 'polypeptide(L)'
;WKNPFGTEVGMFKTSEGGISRMAVSWDMKNAHGEKGRVYGQKPHNPKINGDRPSLPPGVGAGGHGGSHGQLTNDFIESILLDRQPTVNVSDALNMTVAGVIAHKSALNDGEWMKIPQYDL
;
A
#
# COMPACT_ATOMS: atom_id res chain seq x y z
N TRP A 1 -19.24 -11.51 2.43
CA TRP A 1 -18.45 -10.52 3.17
C TRP A 1 -19.38 -9.74 4.08
N LYS A 2 -19.14 -9.81 5.38
CA LYS A 2 -19.90 -9.03 6.37
C LYS A 2 -19.03 -7.90 6.90
N ASN A 3 -18.42 -7.12 6.00
CA ASN A 3 -17.76 -5.89 6.40
C ASN A 3 -18.85 -4.85 6.72
N PRO A 4 -18.93 -4.32 7.94
CA PRO A 4 -19.92 -3.29 8.29
C PRO A 4 -19.63 -1.93 7.63
N PHE A 5 -18.44 -1.75 7.07
CA PHE A 5 -18.01 -0.48 6.49
C PHE A 5 -17.87 -0.58 4.97
N GLY A 6 -18.63 0.19 4.24
CA GLY A 6 -18.45 0.37 2.79
C GLY A 6 -17.38 1.41 2.46
N THR A 7 -17.08 2.29 3.41
CA THR A 7 -16.02 3.30 3.34
C THR A 7 -15.31 3.39 4.68
N GLU A 8 -13.99 3.35 4.64
CA GLU A 8 -13.15 3.59 5.82
C GLU A 8 -12.18 4.74 5.57
N VAL A 9 -11.97 5.58 6.59
CA VAL A 9 -10.97 6.65 6.59
C VAL A 9 -10.09 6.49 7.81
N GLY A 10 -8.81 6.22 7.59
CA GLY A 10 -7.82 6.08 8.65
C GLY A 10 -6.90 7.30 8.74
N MET A 11 -6.59 7.71 9.97
CA MET A 11 -5.56 8.69 10.28
C MET A 11 -4.40 7.97 10.96
N PHE A 12 -3.21 8.09 10.39
CA PHE A 12 -2.02 7.40 10.87
C PHE A 12 -0.96 8.43 11.27
N LYS A 13 -0.47 8.34 12.49
CA LYS A 13 0.69 9.10 12.94
C LYS A 13 1.96 8.31 12.60
N THR A 14 2.88 8.94 11.90
CA THR A 14 4.17 8.34 11.56
C THR A 14 5.19 8.54 12.69
N SER A 15 6.25 7.73 12.71
CA SER A 15 7.38 7.86 13.65
C SER A 15 8.03 9.24 13.61
N GLU A 16 8.07 9.83 12.41
CA GLU A 16 8.68 11.15 12.16
C GLU A 16 7.73 12.32 12.47
N GLY A 17 6.59 12.06 13.10
CA GLY A 17 5.63 13.09 13.50
C GLY A 17 4.69 13.55 12.39
N GLY A 18 4.77 12.97 11.20
CA GLY A 18 3.83 13.23 10.12
C GLY A 18 2.48 12.56 10.35
N ILE A 19 1.49 12.99 9.58
CA ILE A 19 0.16 12.38 9.56
C ILE A 19 -0.15 11.93 8.15
N SER A 20 -0.53 10.66 8.00
CA SER A 20 -1.10 10.11 6.78
C SER A 20 -2.59 9.92 6.95
N ARG A 21 -3.37 10.40 5.99
CA ARG A 21 -4.80 10.12 5.86
C ARG A 21 -5.00 9.20 4.68
N MET A 22 -5.56 8.04 4.93
CA MET A 22 -5.92 7.08 3.90
C MET A 22 -7.42 6.88 3.88
N ALA A 23 -7.99 6.74 2.71
CA ALA A 23 -9.40 6.43 2.53
C ALA A 23 -9.56 5.32 1.49
N VAL A 24 -10.43 4.37 1.78
CA VAL A 24 -10.86 3.34 0.84
C VAL A 24 -12.37 3.29 0.83
N SER A 25 -12.97 3.18 -0.34
CA SER A 25 -14.42 3.06 -0.48
C SER A 25 -14.77 2.12 -1.60
N TRP A 26 -15.74 1.26 -1.34
CA TRP A 26 -16.36 0.35 -2.30
C TRP A 26 -17.77 0.80 -2.71
N ASP A 27 -18.32 1.78 -2.00
CA ASP A 27 -19.73 2.21 -2.13
C ASP A 27 -19.89 3.48 -2.99
N MET A 28 -18.81 4.18 -3.27
CA MET A 28 -18.90 5.43 -4.03
C MET A 28 -19.07 5.16 -5.52
N LYS A 29 -20.23 5.46 -6.04
CA LYS A 29 -20.46 5.47 -7.49
C LYS A 29 -19.64 6.59 -8.13
N ASN A 30 -19.01 6.29 -9.28
CA ASN A 30 -18.21 7.23 -10.08
C ASN A 30 -16.92 7.76 -9.41
N ALA A 31 -16.51 7.19 -8.29
CA ALA A 31 -15.21 7.46 -7.67
C ALA A 31 -14.27 6.29 -8.02
N HIS A 32 -13.59 6.39 -9.16
CA HIS A 32 -12.66 5.34 -9.60
C HIS A 32 -11.23 5.83 -9.52
N GLY A 33 -10.33 4.89 -9.22
CA GLY A 33 -8.89 5.06 -9.26
C GLY A 33 -8.28 5.44 -7.93
N GLU A 34 -6.98 5.47 -7.95
CA GLU A 34 -6.14 5.76 -6.80
C GLU A 34 -5.57 7.17 -6.93
N LYS A 35 -5.56 7.92 -5.85
CA LYS A 35 -5.03 9.29 -5.80
C LYS A 35 -4.25 9.49 -4.52
N GLY A 36 -3.07 10.09 -4.61
CA GLY A 36 -2.25 10.45 -3.48
C GLY A 36 -1.77 11.89 -3.56
N ARG A 37 -1.60 12.52 -2.40
CA ARG A 37 -0.94 13.82 -2.24
C ARG A 37 -0.01 13.76 -1.06
N VAL A 38 1.19 14.33 -1.22
CA VAL A 38 2.17 14.43 -0.15
C VAL A 38 2.48 15.92 0.06
N TYR A 39 2.44 16.35 1.30
CA TYR A 39 2.81 17.69 1.72
C TYR A 39 4.02 17.61 2.64
N GLY A 40 5.05 18.38 2.36
CA GLY A 40 6.27 18.43 3.15
C GLY A 40 6.78 19.85 3.30
N GLN A 41 7.72 20.06 4.20
CA GLN A 41 8.37 21.36 4.42
C GLN A 41 9.25 21.80 3.25
N LYS A 42 9.73 20.85 2.46
CA LYS A 42 10.49 21.10 1.23
C LYS A 42 9.61 20.82 0.01
N PRO A 43 9.77 21.61 -1.08
CA PRO A 43 9.11 21.27 -2.33
C PRO A 43 9.46 19.83 -2.71
N HIS A 44 8.50 18.97 -2.69
CA HIS A 44 8.66 17.59 -3.09
C HIS A 44 7.57 17.30 -4.11
N ASN A 45 8.01 16.98 -5.32
CA ASN A 45 7.11 16.47 -6.35
C ASN A 45 7.37 14.97 -6.45
N PRO A 46 6.71 14.14 -5.61
CA PRO A 46 6.93 12.72 -5.68
C PRO A 46 6.44 12.25 -7.05
N LYS A 47 7.31 11.66 -7.82
CA LYS A 47 6.88 10.79 -8.91
C LYS A 47 6.16 9.63 -8.24
N ILE A 48 4.85 9.71 -8.16
CA ILE A 48 3.98 8.66 -7.60
C ILE A 48 4.10 7.39 -8.46
N ASN A 49 4.43 7.56 -9.74
CA ASN A 49 4.80 6.47 -10.62
C ASN A 49 6.32 6.51 -10.81
N GLY A 50 7.06 5.74 -10.03
CA GLY A 50 8.48 5.48 -10.29
C GLY A 50 8.68 4.88 -11.68
N ASP A 51 9.89 5.05 -12.24
CA ASP A 51 10.26 4.37 -13.47
C ASP A 51 10.24 2.85 -13.18
N ARG A 52 9.29 2.16 -13.77
CA ARG A 52 9.21 0.70 -13.68
C ARG A 52 10.14 0.09 -14.71
N PRO A 53 10.92 -0.94 -14.35
CA PRO A 53 11.73 -1.65 -15.32
C PRO A 53 10.83 -2.28 -16.39
N SER A 54 11.34 -2.43 -17.60
CA SER A 54 10.63 -3.15 -18.65
C SER A 54 10.43 -4.60 -18.25
N LEU A 55 9.25 -5.13 -18.50
CA LEU A 55 9.01 -6.56 -18.34
C LEU A 55 9.76 -7.37 -19.39
N PRO A 56 10.20 -8.60 -19.09
CA PRO A 56 10.77 -9.50 -20.05
C PRO A 56 9.84 -9.75 -21.24
N PRO A 57 10.37 -10.06 -22.44
CA PRO A 57 9.56 -10.43 -23.59
C PRO A 57 8.58 -11.58 -23.27
N GLY A 58 7.33 -11.42 -23.64
CA GLY A 58 6.29 -12.42 -23.40
C GLY A 58 5.62 -12.36 -22.02
N VAL A 59 6.09 -11.52 -21.11
CA VAL A 59 5.44 -11.31 -19.82
C VAL A 59 4.39 -10.22 -19.94
N GLY A 60 3.12 -10.58 -19.71
CA GLY A 60 2.02 -9.61 -19.71
C GLY A 60 2.03 -8.70 -18.49
N ALA A 61 1.72 -7.44 -18.67
CA ALA A 61 1.67 -6.46 -17.58
C ALA A 61 0.57 -6.78 -16.54
N GLY A 62 -0.56 -7.32 -16.98
CA GLY A 62 -1.69 -7.64 -16.12
C GLY A 62 -2.46 -6.41 -15.62
N GLY A 63 -3.29 -6.61 -14.59
CA GLY A 63 -4.15 -5.58 -14.01
C GLY A 63 -3.42 -4.53 -13.17
N HIS A 64 -4.19 -3.60 -12.62
CA HIS A 64 -3.71 -2.51 -11.76
C HIS A 64 -2.55 -1.70 -12.37
N GLY A 65 -2.71 -1.28 -13.64
CA GLY A 65 -1.70 -0.49 -14.34
C GLY A 65 -0.37 -1.23 -14.58
N GLY A 66 -0.41 -2.57 -14.64
CA GLY A 66 0.75 -3.41 -14.91
C GLY A 66 1.48 -3.92 -13.66
N SER A 67 0.97 -3.65 -12.47
CA SER A 67 1.63 -4.08 -11.23
C SER A 67 1.69 -5.59 -11.05
N HIS A 68 0.70 -6.33 -11.56
CA HIS A 68 0.69 -7.80 -11.46
C HIS A 68 1.91 -8.43 -12.14
N GLY A 69 2.21 -8.02 -13.37
CA GLY A 69 3.38 -8.50 -14.10
C GLY A 69 4.68 -8.13 -13.41
N GLN A 70 4.78 -6.90 -12.89
CA GLN A 70 5.97 -6.43 -12.18
C GLN A 70 6.23 -7.21 -10.89
N LEU A 71 5.21 -7.40 -10.05
CA LEU A 71 5.35 -8.16 -8.81
C LEU A 71 5.71 -9.62 -9.05
N THR A 72 5.07 -10.26 -10.05
CA THR A 72 5.38 -11.63 -10.42
C THR A 72 6.81 -11.76 -10.95
N ASN A 73 7.24 -10.83 -11.81
CA ASN A 73 8.60 -10.82 -12.34
C ASN A 73 9.64 -10.63 -11.23
N ASP A 74 9.43 -9.66 -10.32
CA ASP A 74 10.35 -9.43 -9.21
C ASP A 74 10.46 -10.65 -8.29
N PHE A 75 9.35 -11.34 -8.03
CA PHE A 75 9.35 -12.59 -7.26
C PHE A 75 10.17 -13.69 -7.95
N ILE A 76 9.94 -13.92 -9.24
CA ILE A 76 10.70 -14.95 -10.00
C ILE A 76 12.19 -14.60 -10.06
N GLU A 77 12.53 -13.34 -10.36
CA GLU A 77 13.91 -12.88 -10.38
C GLU A 77 14.59 -13.00 -9.02
N SER A 78 13.87 -12.75 -7.92
CA SER A 78 14.43 -12.88 -6.58
C SER A 78 14.89 -14.33 -6.29
N ILE A 79 14.13 -15.31 -6.79
CA ILE A 79 14.49 -16.72 -6.71
C ILE A 79 15.68 -17.05 -7.63
N LEU A 80 15.62 -16.64 -8.89
CA LEU A 80 16.64 -16.97 -9.88
C LEU A 80 18.01 -16.33 -9.58
N LEU A 81 18.00 -15.13 -9.01
CA LEU A 81 19.19 -14.34 -8.74
C LEU A 81 19.63 -14.41 -7.28
N ASP A 82 18.96 -15.22 -6.46
CA ASP A 82 19.21 -15.34 -5.01
C ASP A 82 19.32 -13.98 -4.31
N ARG A 83 18.34 -13.10 -4.57
CA ARG A 83 18.26 -11.76 -4.00
C ARG A 83 16.97 -11.53 -3.24
N GLN A 84 16.96 -10.56 -2.38
CA GLN A 84 15.73 -10.10 -1.76
C GLN A 84 14.79 -9.46 -2.83
N PRO A 85 13.48 -9.72 -2.75
CA PRO A 85 12.50 -8.99 -3.57
C PRO A 85 12.43 -7.52 -3.15
N THR A 86 11.95 -6.67 -4.04
CA THR A 86 11.77 -5.23 -3.79
C THR A 86 10.85 -4.98 -2.59
N VAL A 87 9.84 -5.83 -2.41
CA VAL A 87 8.98 -5.85 -1.23
C VAL A 87 9.14 -7.21 -0.56
N ASN A 88 9.89 -7.25 0.52
CA ASN A 88 10.08 -8.45 1.31
C ASN A 88 8.89 -8.73 2.24
N VAL A 89 8.94 -9.82 3.01
CA VAL A 89 7.84 -10.23 3.90
C VAL A 89 7.60 -9.22 5.03
N SER A 90 8.65 -8.59 5.57
CA SER A 90 8.53 -7.56 6.60
C SER A 90 7.82 -6.33 6.06
N ASP A 91 8.21 -5.86 4.87
CA ASP A 91 7.57 -4.72 4.20
C ASP A 91 6.09 -5.03 3.92
N ALA A 92 5.79 -6.21 3.37
CA ALA A 92 4.43 -6.63 3.06
C ALA A 92 3.55 -6.70 4.32
N LEU A 93 4.07 -7.23 5.42
CA LEU A 93 3.37 -7.27 6.70
C LEU A 93 3.13 -5.85 7.25
N ASN A 94 4.15 -5.01 7.27
CA ASN A 94 4.06 -3.64 7.78
C ASN A 94 3.07 -2.78 6.97
N MET A 95 3.00 -2.98 5.66
CA MET A 95 2.00 -2.33 4.81
C MET A 95 0.58 -2.83 5.10
N THR A 96 0.41 -4.14 5.27
CA THR A 96 -0.90 -4.77 5.44
C THR A 96 -1.48 -4.54 6.83
N VAL A 97 -0.66 -4.62 7.87
CA VAL A 97 -1.12 -4.53 9.26
C VAL A 97 -1.74 -3.17 9.59
N ALA A 98 -1.28 -2.11 8.94
CA ALA A 98 -1.86 -0.77 9.11
C ALA A 98 -3.37 -0.77 8.80
N GLY A 99 -3.78 -1.39 7.69
CA GLY A 99 -5.20 -1.54 7.33
C GLY A 99 -5.98 -2.40 8.32
N VAL A 100 -5.38 -3.50 8.79
CA VAL A 100 -6.03 -4.38 9.80
C VAL A 100 -6.25 -3.65 11.12
N ILE A 101 -5.30 -2.86 11.57
CA ILE A 101 -5.42 -2.08 12.80
C ILE A 101 -6.41 -0.91 12.62
N ALA A 102 -6.43 -0.26 11.46
CA ALA A 102 -7.43 0.76 11.15
C ALA A 102 -8.85 0.18 11.22
N HIS A 103 -9.06 -1.01 10.65
CA HIS A 103 -10.35 -1.69 10.74
C HIS A 103 -10.73 -2.03 12.19
N LYS A 104 -9.79 -2.54 12.99
CA LYS A 104 -10.02 -2.78 14.42
C LYS A 104 -10.35 -1.50 15.18
N SER A 105 -9.66 -0.40 14.89
CA SER A 105 -9.96 0.91 15.44
C SER A 105 -11.39 1.34 15.10
N ALA A 106 -11.79 1.21 13.84
CA ALA A 106 -13.15 1.57 13.41
C ALA A 106 -14.24 0.74 14.12
N LEU A 107 -13.98 -0.53 14.42
CA LEU A 107 -14.88 -1.39 15.20
C LEU A 107 -14.93 -1.01 16.70
N ASN A 108 -14.02 -0.15 17.17
CA ASN A 108 -13.91 0.33 18.54
C ASN A 108 -14.00 1.87 18.57
N ASP A 109 -14.98 2.42 17.90
CA ASP A 109 -15.30 3.85 17.89
C ASP A 109 -14.14 4.79 17.53
N GLY A 110 -13.18 4.30 16.74
CA GLY A 110 -12.03 5.09 16.30
C GLY A 110 -10.92 5.21 17.36
N GLU A 111 -10.84 4.28 18.30
CA GLU A 111 -9.79 4.26 19.33
C GLU A 111 -8.38 4.31 18.70
N TRP A 112 -7.49 5.10 19.32
CA TRP A 112 -6.08 5.11 18.93
C TRP A 112 -5.41 3.79 19.28
N MET A 113 -4.94 3.07 18.24
CA MET A 113 -4.28 1.79 18.38
C MET A 113 -2.85 1.85 17.87
N LYS A 114 -1.93 1.23 18.60
CA LYS A 114 -0.56 1.08 18.15
C LYS A 114 -0.50 0.06 17.01
N ILE A 115 0.15 0.43 15.91
CA ILE A 115 0.43 -0.46 14.79
C ILE A 115 1.72 -1.23 15.11
N PRO A 116 1.67 -2.57 15.20
CA PRO A 116 2.89 -3.37 15.37
C PRO A 116 3.80 -3.20 14.16
N GLN A 117 5.10 -3.36 14.40
CA GLN A 117 6.12 -3.37 13.36
C GLN A 117 6.79 -4.74 13.34
N TYR A 118 7.05 -5.24 12.16
CA TYR A 118 7.69 -6.53 11.93
C TYR A 118 9.06 -6.30 11.29
N ASP A 119 10.06 -6.96 11.84
CA ASP A 119 11.43 -7.01 11.32
C ASP A 119 11.83 -8.50 11.35
N LEU A 120 11.75 -9.17 10.19
CA LEU A 120 11.90 -10.62 10.01
C LEU A 120 13.09 -10.93 9.11
#